data_ab514d58204693c7c2c2ef1440847c83
#
_entry.id   ab514d58204693c7c2c2ef1440847c83
#
_cell.length_a   1.000
_cell.length_b   1.000
_cell.length_c   1.000
_cell.angle_alpha   90.00
_cell.angle_beta   90.00
_cell.angle_gamma   90.00
#
_symmetry.space_group_name_H-M   'P 1'
#
loop_
_entity.id
_entity.type
_entity.pdbx_description
1 polymer ?
#
loop_
_entity_poly.entity_id
_entity_poly.type
_entity_poly.pdbx_seq_one_letter_code
_entity_poly.pdbx_strand_id
1 'polypeptide(L)'
;MARVYNFSAGPAVLPEEVLKEAAAEMLDYKGSGQSVMEMSHRSKVYDNIIKEAEADLRDLLDIPDNYKVLFLQGGASQFFAEVPMNLMKNKKAAYIITGQWAKKAYQEAKIYGDAIAVASSEDKTYSYIPDCSDLDIPEDADYVYICENNTIYGTKYKKLPDTKGHILVSD
;
A
#
# COMPACT_ATOMS: atom_id res chain seq x y z
N MET A 1 23.34 19.63 -16.00
CA MET A 1 22.28 19.13 -16.92
C MET A 1 20.94 19.44 -16.31
N ALA A 2 19.95 19.85 -17.13
CA ALA A 2 18.57 20.00 -16.63
C ALA A 2 17.99 18.62 -16.30
N ARG A 3 17.25 18.50 -15.19
CA ARG A 3 16.53 17.26 -14.84
C ARG A 3 15.35 17.07 -15.81
N VAL A 4 15.10 15.84 -16.17
CA VAL A 4 13.92 15.48 -16.99
C VAL A 4 12.64 15.54 -16.17
N TYR A 5 11.51 15.81 -16.82
CA TYR A 5 10.19 15.65 -16.23
C TYR A 5 9.86 14.15 -16.20
N ASN A 6 9.82 13.57 -15.02
CA ASN A 6 9.52 12.16 -14.81
C ASN A 6 8.15 12.00 -14.14
N PHE A 7 7.19 11.44 -14.88
CA PHE A 7 5.82 11.16 -14.43
C PHE A 7 5.56 9.65 -14.34
N SER A 8 6.61 8.84 -14.16
CA SER A 8 6.44 7.40 -13.98
C SER A 8 5.61 7.10 -12.75
N ALA A 9 4.69 6.14 -12.86
CA ALA A 9 3.88 5.68 -11.74
C ALA A 9 4.75 4.91 -10.73
N GLY A 10 4.81 5.42 -9.52
CA GLY A 10 5.69 4.90 -8.45
C GLY A 10 7.05 5.58 -8.44
N PRO A 11 8.01 5.27 -9.36
CA PRO A 11 9.36 5.86 -9.34
C PRO A 11 9.37 7.28 -9.96
N ALA A 12 8.58 8.20 -9.41
CA ALA A 12 8.44 9.57 -9.87
C ALA A 12 9.64 10.44 -9.46
N VAL A 13 9.63 11.71 -9.87
CA VAL A 13 10.62 12.68 -9.47
C VAL A 13 10.56 12.96 -7.97
N LEU A 14 11.71 12.99 -7.32
CA LEU A 14 11.86 13.45 -5.93
C LEU A 14 12.22 14.93 -5.89
N PRO A 15 11.87 15.68 -4.83
CA PRO A 15 12.35 17.04 -4.60
C PRO A 15 13.89 17.08 -4.64
N GLU A 16 14.44 18.11 -5.28
CA GLU A 16 15.89 18.20 -5.45
C GLU A 16 16.62 18.42 -4.12
N GLU A 17 15.99 19.10 -3.19
CA GLU A 17 16.51 19.35 -1.84
C GLU A 17 16.70 18.04 -1.08
N VAL A 18 15.74 17.13 -1.15
CA VAL A 18 15.82 15.78 -0.53
C VAL A 18 16.97 14.98 -1.12
N LEU A 19 17.17 15.04 -2.44
CA LEU A 19 18.28 14.34 -3.09
C LEU A 19 19.66 14.91 -2.71
N LYS A 20 19.75 16.24 -2.55
CA LYS A 20 20.98 16.89 -2.11
C LYS A 20 21.32 16.54 -0.67
N GLU A 21 20.34 16.55 0.22
CA GLU A 21 20.49 16.14 1.62
C GLU A 21 20.94 14.67 1.71
N ALA A 22 20.25 13.78 1.05
CA ALA A 22 20.60 12.35 1.00
C ALA A 22 22.03 12.13 0.45
N ALA A 23 22.44 12.89 -0.58
CA ALA A 23 23.77 12.81 -1.14
C ALA A 23 24.85 13.32 -0.18
N ALA A 24 24.56 14.40 0.57
CA ALA A 24 25.50 14.96 1.55
C ALA A 24 25.71 14.03 2.76
N GLU A 25 24.67 13.31 3.16
CA GLU A 25 24.68 12.38 4.29
C GLU A 25 25.03 10.92 3.91
N MET A 26 25.29 10.66 2.62
CA MET A 26 25.49 9.30 2.09
C MET A 26 26.64 8.55 2.74
N LEU A 27 27.75 9.22 3.09
CA LEU A 27 28.92 8.62 3.72
C LEU A 27 28.93 8.78 5.24
N ASP A 28 28.34 9.82 5.75
CA ASP A 28 28.33 10.15 7.18
C ASP A 28 27.05 10.87 7.58
N TYR A 29 26.09 10.10 8.10
CA TYR A 29 24.83 10.66 8.59
C TYR A 29 25.07 11.44 9.89
N LYS A 30 24.97 12.75 9.81
CA LYS A 30 25.02 13.70 10.96
C LYS A 30 26.19 13.44 11.93
N GLY A 31 27.36 13.08 11.41
CA GLY A 31 28.57 12.83 12.22
C GLY A 31 28.59 11.47 12.92
N SER A 32 27.78 10.53 12.52
CA SER A 32 27.75 9.16 13.06
C SER A 32 28.92 8.30 12.61
N GLY A 33 29.66 8.74 11.59
CA GLY A 33 30.76 8.00 10.97
C GLY A 33 30.33 6.86 10.06
N GLN A 34 29.04 6.79 9.69
CA GLN A 34 28.52 5.75 8.81
C GLN A 34 27.28 6.23 8.04
N SER A 35 27.04 5.58 6.90
CA SER A 35 25.81 5.75 6.13
C SER A 35 24.59 5.19 6.86
N VAL A 36 23.40 5.77 6.65
CA VAL A 36 22.15 5.16 7.10
C VAL A 36 21.99 3.73 6.54
N MET A 37 22.49 3.47 5.31
CA MET A 37 22.44 2.17 4.67
C MET A 37 23.28 1.09 5.36
N GLU A 38 24.25 1.49 6.21
CA GLU A 38 25.14 0.60 6.95
C GLU A 38 24.72 0.44 8.42
N MET A 39 23.71 1.20 8.87
CA MET A 39 23.27 1.19 10.27
C MET A 39 22.48 -0.07 10.59
N SER A 40 22.75 -0.63 11.77
CA SER A 40 21.83 -1.61 12.36
C SER A 40 20.50 -0.94 12.69
N HIS A 41 19.38 -1.58 12.34
CA HIS A 41 18.04 -1.14 12.77
C HIS A 41 17.85 -1.10 14.30
N ARG A 42 18.79 -1.67 15.07
CA ARG A 42 18.82 -1.64 16.54
C ARG A 42 19.70 -0.53 17.10
N SER A 43 20.40 0.23 16.23
CA SER A 43 21.22 1.34 16.69
C SER A 43 20.36 2.51 17.16
N LYS A 44 20.84 3.23 18.17
CA LYS A 44 20.14 4.40 18.70
C LYS A 44 19.94 5.49 17.64
N VAL A 45 20.89 5.62 16.71
CA VAL A 45 20.81 6.61 15.62
C VAL A 45 19.66 6.24 14.68
N TYR A 46 19.58 4.98 14.25
CA TYR A 46 18.51 4.50 13.40
C TYR A 46 17.13 4.55 14.09
N ASP A 47 17.06 4.23 15.37
CA ASP A 47 15.84 4.32 16.17
C ASP A 47 15.25 5.74 16.16
N ASN A 48 16.11 6.78 16.22
CA ASN A 48 15.67 8.15 16.08
C ASN A 48 15.11 8.43 14.67
N ILE A 49 15.82 7.99 13.61
CA ILE A 49 15.37 8.17 12.21
C ILE A 49 13.98 7.60 11.99
N ILE A 50 13.75 6.35 12.42
CA ILE A 50 12.46 5.69 12.17
C ILE A 50 11.32 6.30 13.01
N LYS A 51 11.60 6.77 14.21
CA LYS A 51 10.64 7.48 15.06
C LYS A 51 10.25 8.84 14.49
N GLU A 52 11.23 9.61 13.99
CA GLU A 52 10.98 10.87 13.29
C GLU A 52 10.13 10.61 12.04
N ALA A 53 10.47 9.62 11.23
CA ALA A 53 9.69 9.26 10.03
C ALA A 53 8.24 8.86 10.36
N GLU A 54 8.00 8.12 11.45
CA GLU A 54 6.64 7.80 11.90
C GLU A 54 5.90 9.05 12.37
N ALA A 55 6.56 9.92 13.15
CA ALA A 55 5.96 11.17 13.63
C ALA A 55 5.55 12.08 12.48
N ASP A 56 6.44 12.25 11.48
CA ASP A 56 6.17 13.04 10.29
C ASP A 56 5.00 12.50 9.47
N LEU A 57 4.92 11.17 9.30
CA LEU A 57 3.78 10.53 8.62
C LEU A 57 2.46 10.77 9.37
N ARG A 58 2.48 10.68 10.70
CA ARG A 58 1.29 10.91 11.52
C ARG A 58 0.83 12.35 11.42
N ASP A 59 1.75 13.30 11.46
CA ASP A 59 1.46 14.73 11.35
C ASP A 59 0.93 15.10 9.95
N LEU A 60 1.61 14.65 8.90
CA LEU A 60 1.26 14.96 7.52
C LEU A 60 -0.07 14.34 7.04
N LEU A 61 -0.45 13.19 7.57
CA LEU A 61 -1.62 12.44 7.15
C LEU A 61 -2.74 12.40 8.20
N ASP A 62 -2.59 13.17 9.30
CA ASP A 62 -3.54 13.19 10.42
C ASP A 62 -3.88 11.77 10.94
N ILE A 63 -2.85 10.90 11.07
CA ILE A 63 -3.07 9.49 11.48
C ILE A 63 -3.41 9.43 12.96
N PRO A 64 -4.62 8.97 13.34
CA PRO A 64 -5.03 8.86 14.73
C PRO A 64 -4.21 7.83 15.52
N ASP A 65 -4.14 7.99 16.84
CA ASP A 65 -3.34 7.12 17.73
C ASP A 65 -3.82 5.66 17.77
N ASN A 66 -5.06 5.40 17.41
CA ASN A 66 -5.61 4.04 17.32
C ASN A 66 -5.13 3.26 16.08
N TYR A 67 -4.42 3.92 15.15
CA TYR A 67 -3.75 3.25 14.02
C TYR A 67 -2.31 2.91 14.37
N LYS A 68 -1.83 1.81 13.82
CA LYS A 68 -0.41 1.43 13.85
C LYS A 68 0.25 1.75 12.52
N VAL A 69 1.41 2.39 12.57
CA VAL A 69 2.28 2.58 11.41
C VAL A 69 3.35 1.49 11.44
N LEU A 70 3.52 0.77 10.36
CA LEU A 70 4.48 -0.33 10.24
C LEU A 70 5.33 -0.11 9.00
N PHE A 71 6.65 -0.13 9.17
CA PHE A 71 7.62 -0.09 8.06
C PHE A 71 8.07 -1.52 7.77
N LEU A 72 7.50 -2.11 6.73
CA LEU A 72 7.72 -3.51 6.36
C LEU A 72 8.44 -3.59 5.02
N GLN A 73 9.29 -4.60 4.88
CA GLN A 73 9.93 -4.93 3.61
C GLN A 73 9.05 -5.84 2.77
N GLY A 74 9.35 -6.00 1.46
CA GLY A 74 8.69 -6.98 0.58
C GLY A 74 7.84 -6.37 -0.51
N GLY A 75 7.46 -5.09 -0.41
CA GLY A 75 6.59 -4.40 -1.36
C GLY A 75 5.17 -4.98 -1.40
N ALA A 76 4.29 -4.36 -2.18
CA ALA A 76 2.87 -4.74 -2.27
C ALA A 76 2.66 -6.21 -2.70
N SER A 77 3.53 -6.76 -3.53
CA SER A 77 3.39 -8.16 -3.98
C SER A 77 3.51 -9.18 -2.84
N GLN A 78 4.34 -8.90 -1.83
CA GLN A 78 4.40 -9.73 -0.63
C GLN A 78 3.12 -9.59 0.21
N PHE A 79 2.58 -8.38 0.31
CA PHE A 79 1.34 -8.15 1.06
C PHE A 79 0.13 -8.82 0.44
N PHE A 80 0.11 -9.10 -0.86
CA PHE A 80 -0.96 -9.89 -1.47
C PHE A 80 -1.07 -11.30 -0.84
N ALA A 81 0.05 -11.87 -0.39
CA ALA A 81 0.08 -13.12 0.37
C ALA A 81 -0.17 -12.91 1.86
N GLU A 82 0.44 -11.87 2.47
CA GLU A 82 0.36 -11.62 3.90
C GLU A 82 -1.07 -11.27 4.36
N VAL A 83 -1.85 -10.57 3.55
CA VAL A 83 -3.24 -10.23 3.87
C VAL A 83 -4.09 -11.49 4.10
N PRO A 84 -4.20 -12.43 3.14
CA PRO A 84 -4.96 -13.66 3.39
C PRO A 84 -4.35 -14.54 4.49
N MET A 85 -3.03 -14.61 4.62
CA MET A 85 -2.39 -15.36 5.70
C MET A 85 -2.77 -14.88 7.09
N ASN A 86 -2.99 -13.57 7.27
CA ASN A 86 -3.32 -12.96 8.56
C ASN A 86 -4.82 -12.82 8.79
N LEU A 87 -5.61 -12.51 7.75
CA LEU A 87 -7.01 -12.12 7.91
C LEU A 87 -8.01 -13.21 7.50
N MET A 88 -7.67 -14.12 6.57
CA MET A 88 -8.61 -15.11 6.01
C MET A 88 -8.85 -16.29 6.98
N LYS A 89 -9.54 -16.03 8.09
CA LYS A 89 -9.80 -17.00 9.17
C LYS A 89 -10.87 -18.03 8.78
N ASN A 90 -11.97 -17.56 8.15
CA ASN A 90 -13.05 -18.41 7.64
C ASN A 90 -12.74 -18.98 6.24
N LYS A 91 -11.53 -18.70 5.73
CA LYS A 91 -11.10 -19.09 4.38
C LYS A 91 -11.93 -18.46 3.26
N LYS A 92 -12.56 -17.31 3.48
CA LYS A 92 -13.34 -16.59 2.49
C LYS A 92 -13.10 -15.09 2.52
N ALA A 93 -12.92 -14.46 1.35
CA ALA A 93 -12.76 -13.02 1.24
C ALA A 93 -13.34 -12.46 -0.06
N ALA A 94 -13.81 -11.22 -0.04
CA ALA A 94 -14.37 -10.52 -1.19
C ALA A 94 -13.33 -9.59 -1.82
N TYR A 95 -13.28 -9.57 -3.15
CA TYR A 95 -12.34 -8.75 -3.92
C TYR A 95 -13.09 -7.90 -4.94
N ILE A 96 -12.73 -6.62 -5.05
CA ILE A 96 -13.20 -5.72 -6.10
C ILE A 96 -12.04 -5.53 -7.09
N ILE A 97 -12.20 -6.05 -8.31
CA ILE A 97 -11.12 -6.15 -9.30
C ILE A 97 -11.19 -4.97 -10.26
N THR A 98 -10.44 -3.92 -9.95
CA THR A 98 -10.41 -2.66 -10.72
C THR A 98 -9.11 -2.41 -11.46
N GLY A 99 -8.22 -3.39 -11.50
CA GLY A 99 -6.95 -3.29 -12.19
C GLY A 99 -6.08 -4.54 -12.04
N GLN A 100 -4.91 -4.49 -12.64
CA GLN A 100 -3.97 -5.60 -12.65
C GLN A 100 -3.46 -5.96 -11.24
N TRP A 101 -3.27 -4.96 -10.36
CA TRP A 101 -2.81 -5.21 -9.01
C TRP A 101 -3.89 -5.89 -8.16
N ALA A 102 -5.13 -5.39 -8.20
CA ALA A 102 -6.26 -6.07 -7.56
C ALA A 102 -6.46 -7.49 -8.09
N LYS A 103 -6.27 -7.71 -9.40
CA LYS A 103 -6.34 -9.05 -10.01
C LYS A 103 -5.24 -9.99 -9.50
N LYS A 104 -4.01 -9.49 -9.35
CA LYS A 104 -2.91 -10.28 -8.77
C LYS A 104 -3.16 -10.63 -7.30
N ALA A 105 -3.61 -9.65 -6.50
CA ALA A 105 -3.96 -9.89 -5.11
C ALA A 105 -5.09 -10.95 -4.98
N TYR A 106 -6.11 -10.85 -5.82
CA TYR A 106 -7.18 -11.84 -5.89
C TYR A 106 -6.67 -13.25 -6.25
N GLN A 107 -5.77 -13.34 -7.23
CA GLN A 107 -5.18 -14.61 -7.64
C GLN A 107 -4.31 -15.22 -6.52
N GLU A 108 -3.55 -14.41 -5.82
CA GLU A 108 -2.75 -14.84 -4.69
C GLU A 108 -3.63 -15.35 -3.54
N ALA A 109 -4.69 -14.62 -3.21
CA ALA A 109 -5.62 -15.02 -2.13
C ALA A 109 -6.28 -16.39 -2.36
N LYS A 110 -6.49 -16.79 -3.61
CA LYS A 110 -7.02 -18.13 -3.96
C LYS A 110 -6.14 -19.29 -3.53
N ILE A 111 -4.88 -19.04 -3.25
CA ILE A 111 -3.94 -20.04 -2.71
C ILE A 111 -4.29 -20.38 -1.25
N TYR A 112 -4.86 -19.40 -0.54
CA TYR A 112 -5.12 -19.48 0.90
C TYR A 112 -6.56 -19.85 1.25
N GLY A 113 -7.51 -19.57 0.35
CA GLY A 113 -8.92 -19.82 0.58
C GLY A 113 -9.80 -19.45 -0.60
N ASP A 114 -11.09 -19.28 -0.34
CA ASP A 114 -12.09 -18.91 -1.33
C ASP A 114 -12.12 -17.39 -1.49
N ALA A 115 -11.39 -16.89 -2.47
CA ALA A 115 -11.46 -15.49 -2.87
C ALA A 115 -12.57 -15.31 -3.91
N ILE A 116 -13.50 -14.38 -3.66
CA ILE A 116 -14.69 -14.14 -4.49
C ILE A 116 -14.59 -12.74 -5.11
N ALA A 117 -14.68 -12.67 -6.43
CA ALA A 117 -14.77 -11.39 -7.13
C ALA A 117 -16.22 -10.87 -7.05
N VAL A 118 -16.48 -9.88 -6.19
CA VAL A 118 -17.82 -9.31 -6.00
C VAL A 118 -18.14 -8.17 -6.96
N ALA A 119 -17.12 -7.55 -7.54
CA ALA A 119 -17.25 -6.61 -8.65
C ALA A 119 -15.96 -6.58 -9.48
N SER A 120 -16.09 -6.21 -10.76
CA SER A 120 -14.94 -6.04 -11.65
C SER A 120 -15.24 -5.03 -12.74
N SER A 121 -14.20 -4.31 -13.19
CA SER A 121 -14.25 -3.45 -14.38
C SER A 121 -13.38 -3.99 -15.54
N GLU A 122 -13.08 -5.30 -15.52
CA GLU A 122 -12.30 -5.97 -16.56
C GLU A 122 -12.98 -5.90 -17.95
N ASP A 123 -14.32 -5.85 -17.98
CA ASP A 123 -15.13 -5.72 -19.19
C ASP A 123 -14.76 -4.53 -20.07
N LYS A 124 -14.28 -3.44 -19.47
CA LYS A 124 -13.81 -2.24 -20.16
C LYS A 124 -12.34 -1.94 -19.86
N THR A 125 -11.54 -2.97 -19.74
CA THR A 125 -10.09 -2.86 -19.52
C THR A 125 -9.76 -1.95 -18.33
N TYR A 126 -10.54 -2.05 -17.24
CA TYR A 126 -10.36 -1.30 -15.99
C TYR A 126 -10.41 0.23 -16.15
N SER A 127 -11.15 0.75 -17.14
CA SER A 127 -11.25 2.19 -17.41
C SER A 127 -12.22 2.93 -16.47
N TYR A 128 -12.84 2.23 -15.54
CA TYR A 128 -13.78 2.82 -14.56
C TYR A 128 -13.72 2.07 -13.23
N ILE A 129 -14.26 2.69 -12.19
CA ILE A 129 -14.54 2.03 -10.91
C ILE A 129 -16.03 1.63 -10.92
N PRO A 130 -16.38 0.36 -10.67
CA PRO A 130 -17.78 -0.07 -10.62
C PRO A 130 -18.52 0.62 -9.46
N ASP A 131 -19.85 0.63 -9.52
CA ASP A 131 -20.65 1.03 -8.36
C ASP A 131 -20.49 -0.01 -7.25
N CYS A 132 -20.00 0.44 -6.11
CA CYS A 132 -19.69 -0.38 -4.94
C CYS A 132 -20.60 -0.03 -3.74
N SER A 133 -21.77 0.57 -3.99
CA SER A 133 -22.72 0.97 -2.94
C SER A 133 -23.58 -0.17 -2.42
N ASP A 134 -23.77 -1.23 -3.21
CA ASP A 134 -24.54 -2.42 -2.84
C ASP A 134 -23.94 -3.68 -3.49
N LEU A 135 -22.90 -4.21 -2.88
CA LEU A 135 -22.19 -5.40 -3.34
C LEU A 135 -22.76 -6.66 -2.68
N ASP A 136 -22.81 -7.76 -3.43
CA ASP A 136 -23.16 -9.09 -2.89
C ASP A 136 -21.95 -9.70 -2.18
N ILE A 137 -21.67 -9.20 -0.96
CA ILE A 137 -20.58 -9.66 -0.13
C ILE A 137 -21.09 -10.82 0.74
N PRO A 138 -20.47 -12.02 0.70
CA PRO A 138 -20.85 -13.11 1.58
C PRO A 138 -20.75 -12.72 3.06
N GLU A 139 -21.77 -13.07 3.86
CA GLU A 139 -21.82 -12.75 5.29
C GLU A 139 -20.64 -13.33 6.08
N ASP A 140 -20.06 -14.44 5.62
CA ASP A 140 -18.91 -15.12 6.22
C ASP A 140 -17.57 -14.69 5.62
N ALA A 141 -17.53 -13.63 4.81
CA ALA A 141 -16.29 -13.08 4.31
C ALA A 141 -15.47 -12.43 5.44
N ASP A 142 -14.18 -12.71 5.48
CA ASP A 142 -13.28 -12.18 6.50
C ASP A 142 -12.91 -10.71 6.25
N TYR A 143 -12.86 -10.31 4.97
CA TYR A 143 -12.55 -8.92 4.56
C TYR A 143 -13.00 -8.65 3.13
N VAL A 144 -13.04 -7.35 2.80
CA VAL A 144 -13.19 -6.82 1.43
C VAL A 144 -11.89 -6.16 1.01
N TYR A 145 -11.36 -6.53 -0.16
CA TYR A 145 -10.11 -5.99 -0.69
C TYR A 145 -10.36 -5.06 -1.89
N ILE A 146 -9.67 -3.92 -1.89
CA ILE A 146 -9.59 -2.99 -3.01
C ILE A 146 -8.14 -2.61 -3.31
N CYS A 147 -7.84 -2.25 -4.55
CA CYS A 147 -6.69 -1.44 -4.92
C CYS A 147 -7.21 -0.02 -5.19
N GLU A 148 -7.01 0.89 -4.23
CA GLU A 148 -7.65 2.21 -4.26
C GLU A 148 -7.20 3.05 -5.44
N ASN A 149 -5.92 2.96 -5.81
CA ASN A 149 -5.33 3.72 -6.89
C ASN A 149 -4.69 2.80 -7.94
N ASN A 150 -5.38 2.62 -9.05
CA ASN A 150 -4.94 1.75 -10.15
C ASN A 150 -3.93 2.48 -11.04
N THR A 151 -2.65 2.43 -10.68
CA THR A 151 -1.57 3.20 -11.31
C THR A 151 -1.38 2.92 -12.81
N ILE A 152 -1.68 1.70 -13.27
CA ILE A 152 -1.55 1.32 -14.69
C ILE A 152 -2.68 1.94 -15.53
N TYR A 153 -3.90 1.98 -14.99
CA TYR A 153 -5.10 2.38 -15.74
C TYR A 153 -5.53 3.83 -15.45
N GLY A 154 -4.92 4.48 -14.45
CA GLY A 154 -5.24 5.86 -14.08
C GLY A 154 -6.62 6.02 -13.44
N THR A 155 -7.20 4.95 -12.90
CA THR A 155 -8.46 5.00 -12.17
C THR A 155 -8.23 5.00 -10.65
N LYS A 156 -9.06 5.74 -9.92
CA LYS A 156 -8.98 5.87 -8.47
C LYS A 156 -10.39 5.88 -7.87
N TYR A 157 -10.54 5.24 -6.72
CA TYR A 157 -11.77 5.36 -5.94
C TYR A 157 -11.96 6.79 -5.46
N LYS A 158 -13.15 7.35 -5.73
CA LYS A 158 -13.58 8.66 -5.20
C LYS A 158 -14.36 8.52 -3.89
N LYS A 159 -14.89 7.32 -3.65
CA LYS A 159 -15.65 6.94 -2.46
C LYS A 159 -15.32 5.48 -2.15
N LEU A 160 -15.11 5.17 -0.89
CA LEU A 160 -14.87 3.80 -0.45
C LEU A 160 -16.13 2.94 -0.67
N PRO A 161 -15.98 1.63 -0.93
CA PRO A 161 -17.12 0.72 -1.06
C PRO A 161 -17.88 0.58 0.26
N ASP A 162 -19.16 0.26 0.17
CA ASP A 162 -19.89 -0.25 1.33
C ASP A 162 -19.46 -1.70 1.57
N THR A 163 -18.73 -1.92 2.66
CA THR A 163 -18.25 -3.25 3.03
C THR A 163 -19.25 -4.04 3.87
N LYS A 164 -20.45 -3.51 4.11
CA LYS A 164 -21.47 -4.13 4.98
C LYS A 164 -20.94 -4.54 6.36
N GLY A 165 -19.98 -3.75 6.89
CA GLY A 165 -19.36 -3.98 8.19
C GLY A 165 -18.15 -4.92 8.20
N HIS A 166 -17.78 -5.50 7.06
CA HIS A 166 -16.54 -6.28 6.96
C HIS A 166 -15.29 -5.39 7.01
N ILE A 167 -14.16 -5.97 7.38
CA ILE A 167 -12.86 -5.30 7.36
C ILE A 167 -12.57 -4.85 5.93
N LEU A 168 -12.22 -3.57 5.74
CA LEU A 168 -11.71 -3.07 4.47
C LEU A 168 -10.18 -3.20 4.44
N VAL A 169 -9.67 -3.84 3.41
CA VAL A 169 -8.25 -3.84 3.05
C VAL A 169 -8.08 -2.98 1.81
N SER A 170 -7.29 -1.92 1.93
CA SER A 170 -6.98 -1.00 0.83
C SER A 170 -5.49 -1.05 0.51
N ASP A 171 -5.17 -1.36 -0.75
CA ASP A 171 -3.84 -1.32 -1.34
C ASP A 171 -3.65 -0.02 -2.14
#